data_aaa22892704bf24809e9175ee61cb7df
#
_entry.id   aaa22892704bf24809e9175ee61cb7df
#
_cell.length_a   1.000
_cell.length_b   1.000
_cell.length_c   1.000
_cell.angle_alpha   90.00
_cell.angle_beta   90.00
_cell.angle_gamma   90.00
#
_symmetry.space_group_name_H-M   'P 1'
#
loop_
_entity.id
_entity.type
_entity.pdbx_description
1 polymer ?
#
loop_
_entity_poly.entity_id
_entity_poly.type
_entity_poly.pdbx_seq_one_letter_code
_entity_poly.pdbx_strand_id
1 'polypeptide(L)'
;MQEWVNKLTVLEKNKISVPFYSPLGLHIVKWVERKPFASYHDKKEEIQAYMEHGGVCSSSVRKDVLALYRSGALAGKYPDWALRLQEVHDGLLVSYLTRKYQETEYACSEADLEHYFKQHKSDYAWDLPRYKGAVIHCRNKKMASVIKKYLKKKPMEEWKSALEKLMMHTAVPQASIEVGVFIIGKNQYVDKLVFKCGSFEQVPGFSYTFVMGKKLKKGPESYLDVKESVIRDYQAIHEDSWMKELKRKYKVEINQEVLKTVNNNGSN
;
A
#
# COMPACT_ATOMS: atom_id res chain seq x y z
N MET A 1 9.74 6.01 1.65
CA MET A 1 9.91 7.48 1.84
C MET A 1 9.31 7.99 3.15
N GLN A 2 8.15 7.49 3.58
CA GLN A 2 7.49 7.95 4.82
C GLN A 2 8.35 7.78 6.09
N GLU A 3 9.11 6.70 6.19
CA GLU A 3 10.01 6.45 7.32
C GLU A 3 11.13 7.50 7.45
N TRP A 4 11.66 7.97 6.33
CA TRP A 4 12.63 9.06 6.30
C TRP A 4 12.04 10.35 6.85
N VAL A 5 10.85 10.72 6.38
CA VAL A 5 10.14 11.92 6.83
C VAL A 5 9.90 11.86 8.33
N ASN A 6 9.39 10.72 8.83
CA ASN A 6 9.10 10.53 10.25
C ASN A 6 10.36 10.63 11.12
N LYS A 7 11.50 10.11 10.64
CA LYS A 7 12.77 10.20 11.38
C LYS A 7 13.39 11.60 11.33
N LEU A 8 13.31 12.28 10.20
CA LEU A 8 13.86 13.64 10.03
C LEU A 8 13.04 14.70 10.75
N THR A 9 11.72 14.55 10.87
CA THR A 9 10.86 15.53 11.55
C THR A 9 11.04 15.58 13.06
N VAL A 10 11.50 14.48 13.67
CA VAL A 10 11.73 14.36 15.13
C VAL A 10 13.19 14.65 15.52
N LEU A 11 14.11 14.75 14.55
CA LEU A 11 15.53 14.93 14.81
C LEU A 11 15.83 16.42 15.05
N GLU A 12 16.58 16.71 16.10
CA GLU A 12 17.06 18.07 16.38
C GLU A 12 18.32 18.40 15.57
N LYS A 13 18.57 19.70 15.35
CA LYS A 13 19.76 20.18 14.62
C LYS A 13 21.03 19.62 15.25
N ASN A 14 21.94 19.13 14.41
CA ASN A 14 23.22 18.51 14.77
C ASN A 14 23.13 17.16 15.51
N LYS A 15 21.94 16.61 15.73
CA LYS A 15 21.77 15.25 16.27
C LYS A 15 21.85 14.21 15.16
N ILE A 16 22.24 13.00 15.58
CA ILE A 16 22.34 11.81 14.73
C ILE A 16 21.16 10.90 15.08
N SER A 17 20.49 10.35 14.07
CA SER A 17 19.41 9.39 14.29
C SER A 17 19.94 8.07 14.83
N VAL A 18 19.09 7.31 15.51
CA VAL A 18 19.32 5.88 15.66
C VAL A 18 19.28 5.22 14.27
N PRO A 19 20.03 4.12 14.06
CA PRO A 19 19.95 3.38 12.80
C PRO A 19 18.52 2.95 12.49
N PHE A 20 18.10 3.08 11.24
CA PHE A 20 16.78 2.62 10.77
C PHE A 20 16.88 1.99 9.38
N TYR A 21 15.96 1.09 9.08
CA TYR A 21 15.89 0.41 7.79
C TYR A 21 14.90 1.11 6.86
N SER A 22 15.24 1.13 5.57
CA SER A 22 14.34 1.43 4.47
C SER A 22 14.52 0.37 3.37
N PRO A 23 13.69 0.37 2.33
CA PRO A 23 13.91 -0.50 1.16
C PRO A 23 15.28 -0.32 0.49
N LEU A 24 15.96 0.78 0.75
CA LEU A 24 17.31 1.09 0.22
C LEU A 24 18.44 0.63 1.14
N GLY A 25 18.15 0.08 2.32
CA GLY A 25 19.15 -0.43 3.26
C GLY A 25 19.08 0.17 4.66
N LEU A 26 20.19 0.06 5.42
CA LEU A 26 20.36 0.60 6.76
C LEU A 26 20.88 2.05 6.69
N HIS A 27 20.24 2.94 7.41
CA HIS A 27 20.53 4.38 7.37
C HIS A 27 20.84 4.94 8.76
N ILE A 28 21.78 5.86 8.81
CA ILE A 28 22.05 6.76 9.92
C ILE A 28 22.07 8.17 9.34
N VAL A 29 21.28 9.07 9.89
CA VAL A 29 21.12 10.42 9.37
C VAL A 29 21.53 11.43 10.42
N LYS A 30 22.29 12.44 10.03
CA LYS A 30 22.60 13.61 10.83
C LYS A 30 21.87 14.82 10.26
N TRP A 31 21.14 15.55 11.10
CA TRP A 31 20.56 16.81 10.67
C TRP A 31 21.61 17.93 10.78
N VAL A 32 22.05 18.40 9.64
CA VAL A 32 23.07 19.48 9.56
C VAL A 32 22.35 20.84 9.48
N GLU A 33 21.43 20.98 8.55
CA GLU A 33 20.77 22.25 8.27
C GLU A 33 19.40 22.03 7.63
N ARG A 34 18.45 22.93 7.92
CA ARG A 34 17.18 23.03 7.21
C ARG A 34 17.23 24.25 6.32
N LYS A 35 17.29 24.02 5.01
CA LYS A 35 17.18 25.10 4.03
C LYS A 35 15.71 25.25 3.64
N PRO A 36 15.16 26.47 3.58
CA PRO A 36 13.87 26.69 2.97
C PRO A 36 13.91 26.23 1.50
N PHE A 37 12.78 25.81 0.98
CA PHE A 37 12.69 25.52 -0.45
C PHE A 37 12.99 26.82 -1.20
N ALA A 38 14.00 26.74 -2.09
CA ALA A 38 14.27 27.82 -3.01
C ALA A 38 13.06 28.03 -3.93
N SER A 39 12.78 29.29 -4.28
CA SER A 39 11.70 29.58 -5.22
C SER A 39 11.99 28.96 -6.59
N TYR A 40 10.95 28.73 -7.40
CA TYR A 40 11.13 28.29 -8.79
C TYR A 40 12.05 29.24 -9.56
N HIS A 41 11.94 30.54 -9.28
CA HIS A 41 12.74 31.56 -9.96
C HIS A 41 14.24 31.39 -9.67
N ASP A 42 14.60 31.10 -8.43
CA ASP A 42 16.00 30.91 -7.99
C ASP A 42 16.60 29.60 -8.50
N LYS A 43 15.77 28.61 -8.82
CA LYS A 43 16.18 27.27 -9.27
C LYS A 43 15.90 27.01 -10.75
N LYS A 44 15.40 27.99 -11.49
CA LYS A 44 14.99 27.83 -12.88
C LYS A 44 16.11 27.30 -13.77
N GLU A 45 17.31 27.87 -13.66
CA GLU A 45 18.47 27.47 -14.46
C GLU A 45 18.95 26.05 -14.10
N GLU A 46 18.97 25.73 -12.81
CA GLU A 46 19.35 24.38 -12.33
C GLU A 46 18.34 23.32 -12.76
N ILE A 47 17.05 23.64 -12.70
CA ILE A 47 15.96 22.78 -13.19
C ILE A 47 16.05 22.61 -14.71
N GLN A 48 16.32 23.69 -15.43
CA GLN A 48 16.47 23.65 -16.89
C GLN A 48 17.67 22.81 -17.28
N ALA A 49 18.84 22.99 -16.64
CA ALA A 49 20.03 22.18 -16.87
C ALA A 49 19.77 20.71 -16.53
N TYR A 50 19.07 20.41 -15.44
CA TYR A 50 18.65 19.03 -15.09
C TYR A 50 17.75 18.43 -16.16
N MET A 51 16.77 19.19 -16.66
CA MET A 51 15.88 18.75 -17.74
C MET A 51 16.62 18.50 -19.05
N GLU A 52 17.65 19.29 -19.35
CA GLU A 52 18.45 19.17 -20.58
C GLU A 52 19.44 17.99 -20.49
N HIS A 53 20.05 17.74 -19.32
CA HIS A 53 21.08 16.70 -19.11
C HIS A 53 20.52 15.43 -18.44
N GLY A 54 19.37 15.51 -17.75
CA GLY A 54 18.79 14.42 -16.96
C GLY A 54 17.79 13.53 -17.70
N GLY A 55 17.70 13.62 -19.03
CA GLY A 55 16.81 12.75 -19.82
C GLY A 55 15.37 13.24 -19.97
N VAL A 56 15.05 14.44 -19.51
CA VAL A 56 13.79 15.09 -19.81
C VAL A 56 14.01 15.89 -21.12
N CYS A 57 13.47 15.37 -22.21
CA CYS A 57 13.61 16.00 -23.53
C CYS A 57 13.24 17.49 -23.54
N SER A 58 14.09 18.32 -24.16
CA SER A 58 13.74 19.70 -24.45
C SER A 58 12.44 19.77 -25.27
N SER A 59 11.74 20.90 -25.24
CA SER A 59 10.47 21.04 -25.97
C SER A 59 10.63 20.86 -27.49
N SER A 60 11.79 21.16 -28.05
CA SER A 60 12.13 20.92 -29.47
C SER A 60 12.26 19.43 -29.76
N VAL A 61 13.06 18.70 -28.99
CA VAL A 61 13.23 17.23 -29.13
C VAL A 61 11.91 16.51 -28.98
N ARG A 62 11.05 16.92 -28.02
CA ARG A 62 9.72 16.38 -27.88
C ARG A 62 8.84 16.58 -29.12
N LYS A 63 8.89 17.75 -29.72
CA LYS A 63 8.15 18.06 -30.96
C LYS A 63 8.65 17.21 -32.13
N ASP A 64 9.97 17.06 -32.28
CA ASP A 64 10.57 16.28 -33.34
C ASP A 64 10.27 14.79 -33.22
N VAL A 65 10.37 14.23 -32.01
CA VAL A 65 9.99 12.84 -31.74
C VAL A 65 8.48 12.61 -31.97
N LEU A 66 7.64 13.57 -31.57
CA LEU A 66 6.20 13.47 -31.77
C LEU A 66 5.83 13.56 -33.26
N ALA A 67 6.55 14.40 -34.05
CA ALA A 67 6.39 14.49 -35.49
C ALA A 67 6.81 13.19 -36.21
N LEU A 68 7.92 12.57 -35.80
CA LEU A 68 8.38 11.29 -36.30
C LEU A 68 7.38 10.15 -35.93
N TYR A 69 6.83 10.16 -34.73
CA TYR A 69 5.80 9.22 -34.34
C TYR A 69 4.54 9.34 -35.19
N ARG A 70 4.03 10.58 -35.36
CA ARG A 70 2.82 10.86 -36.13
C ARG A 70 2.96 10.53 -37.59
N SER A 71 4.15 10.71 -38.18
CA SER A 71 4.45 10.36 -39.55
C SER A 71 4.72 8.89 -39.81
N GLY A 72 4.77 8.05 -38.76
CA GLY A 72 5.17 6.65 -38.85
C GLY A 72 6.65 6.41 -39.11
N ALA A 73 7.47 7.47 -39.21
CA ALA A 73 8.89 7.38 -39.52
C ALA A 73 9.76 6.99 -38.32
N LEU A 74 9.19 6.97 -37.14
CA LEU A 74 9.91 6.65 -35.88
C LEU A 74 10.52 5.24 -35.93
N ALA A 75 9.75 4.26 -36.42
CA ALA A 75 10.18 2.86 -36.50
C ALA A 75 11.39 2.67 -37.41
N GLY A 76 11.43 3.40 -38.53
CA GLY A 76 12.57 3.34 -39.47
C GLY A 76 13.82 4.02 -38.94
N LYS A 77 13.67 5.10 -38.18
CA LYS A 77 14.80 5.89 -37.66
C LYS A 77 15.35 5.37 -36.34
N TYR A 78 14.45 4.84 -35.47
CA TYR A 78 14.78 4.35 -34.13
C TYR A 78 13.97 3.07 -33.80
N PRO A 79 14.32 1.93 -34.40
CA PRO A 79 13.53 0.69 -34.25
C PRO A 79 13.38 0.22 -32.82
N ASP A 80 14.45 0.28 -32.01
CA ASP A 80 14.41 -0.13 -30.59
C ASP A 80 13.45 0.75 -29.76
N TRP A 81 13.40 2.03 -30.08
CA TRP A 81 12.49 2.97 -29.44
C TRP A 81 11.03 2.73 -29.85
N ALA A 82 10.82 2.42 -31.11
CA ALA A 82 9.49 2.10 -31.61
C ALA A 82 8.92 0.83 -30.95
N LEU A 83 9.75 -0.20 -30.77
CA LEU A 83 9.37 -1.41 -30.06
C LEU A 83 9.02 -1.13 -28.60
N ARG A 84 9.84 -0.36 -27.89
CA ARG A 84 9.55 0.02 -26.48
C ARG A 84 8.29 0.87 -26.38
N LEU A 85 8.05 1.77 -27.33
CA LEU A 85 6.83 2.58 -27.35
C LEU A 85 5.59 1.71 -27.56
N GLN A 86 5.69 0.72 -28.44
CA GLN A 86 4.63 -0.25 -28.69
C GLN A 86 4.35 -1.08 -27.43
N GLU A 87 5.39 -1.57 -26.76
CA GLU A 87 5.27 -2.31 -25.51
C GLU A 87 4.53 -1.51 -24.42
N VAL A 88 4.91 -0.24 -24.24
CA VAL A 88 4.25 0.67 -23.29
C VAL A 88 2.81 0.93 -23.69
N HIS A 89 2.54 1.16 -24.98
CA HIS A 89 1.19 1.36 -25.49
C HIS A 89 0.30 0.14 -25.22
N ASP A 90 0.79 -1.05 -25.55
CA ASP A 90 0.05 -2.30 -25.35
C ASP A 90 -0.18 -2.60 -23.87
N GLY A 91 0.83 -2.34 -23.02
CA GLY A 91 0.68 -2.43 -21.56
C GLY A 91 -0.37 -1.48 -21.00
N LEU A 92 -0.43 -0.23 -21.52
CA LEU A 92 -1.47 0.73 -21.14
C LEU A 92 -2.87 0.30 -21.59
N LEU A 93 -2.99 -0.27 -22.81
CA LEU A 93 -4.26 -0.82 -23.31
C LEU A 93 -4.74 -1.97 -22.45
N VAL A 94 -3.87 -2.92 -22.12
CA VAL A 94 -4.19 -4.05 -21.25
C VAL A 94 -4.64 -3.53 -19.88
N SER A 95 -3.89 -2.61 -19.27
CA SER A 95 -4.24 -2.02 -17.97
C SER A 95 -5.59 -1.30 -18.01
N TYR A 96 -5.86 -0.56 -19.09
CA TYR A 96 -7.14 0.15 -19.27
C TYR A 96 -8.30 -0.83 -19.42
N LEU A 97 -8.15 -1.86 -20.25
CA LEU A 97 -9.18 -2.87 -20.48
C LEU A 97 -9.47 -3.67 -19.22
N THR A 98 -8.43 -4.10 -18.50
CA THR A 98 -8.57 -4.83 -17.24
C THR A 98 -9.32 -3.98 -16.20
N ARG A 99 -8.93 -2.72 -16.05
CA ARG A 99 -9.62 -1.80 -15.12
C ARG A 99 -11.07 -1.58 -15.54
N LYS A 100 -11.34 -1.31 -16.82
CA LYS A 100 -12.70 -1.12 -17.32
C LYS A 100 -13.56 -2.35 -17.10
N TYR A 101 -13.00 -3.54 -17.33
CA TYR A 101 -13.68 -4.80 -17.07
C TYR A 101 -14.01 -4.96 -15.57
N GLN A 102 -13.07 -4.66 -14.67
CA GLN A 102 -13.29 -4.68 -13.24
C GLN A 102 -14.36 -3.68 -12.78
N GLU A 103 -14.42 -2.49 -13.39
CA GLU A 103 -15.39 -1.44 -13.04
C GLU A 103 -16.81 -1.73 -13.58
N THR A 104 -16.94 -2.36 -14.75
CA THR A 104 -18.23 -2.54 -15.43
C THR A 104 -18.85 -3.91 -15.23
N GLU A 105 -18.06 -4.97 -15.30
CA GLU A 105 -18.55 -6.35 -15.26
C GLU A 105 -18.42 -6.97 -13.86
N TYR A 106 -17.52 -6.42 -13.04
CA TYR A 106 -17.20 -6.93 -11.70
C TYR A 106 -17.20 -5.84 -10.63
N ALA A 107 -18.29 -5.09 -10.54
CA ALA A 107 -18.61 -4.38 -9.31
C ALA A 107 -18.92 -5.43 -8.24
N CYS A 108 -17.87 -5.94 -7.62
CA CYS A 108 -17.93 -6.91 -6.54
C CYS A 108 -18.75 -6.34 -5.38
N SER A 109 -19.95 -6.84 -5.16
CA SER A 109 -20.76 -6.45 -4.02
C SER A 109 -20.22 -7.09 -2.73
N GLU A 110 -20.48 -6.47 -1.59
CA GLU A 110 -20.14 -7.07 -0.29
C GLU A 110 -20.81 -8.43 -0.07
N ALA A 111 -21.98 -8.64 -0.66
CA ALA A 111 -22.70 -9.91 -0.61
C ALA A 111 -21.96 -11.01 -1.37
N ASP A 112 -21.38 -10.69 -2.53
CA ASP A 112 -20.60 -11.64 -3.33
C ASP A 112 -19.32 -12.06 -2.61
N LEU A 113 -18.62 -11.10 -2.00
CA LEU A 113 -17.42 -11.38 -1.19
C LEU A 113 -17.75 -12.23 0.03
N GLU A 114 -18.85 -11.94 0.71
CA GLU A 114 -19.29 -12.74 1.86
C GLU A 114 -19.67 -14.16 1.44
N HIS A 115 -20.36 -14.31 0.30
CA HIS A 115 -20.73 -15.61 -0.25
C HIS A 115 -19.49 -16.43 -0.64
N TYR A 116 -18.57 -15.81 -1.37
CA TYR A 116 -17.30 -16.41 -1.76
C TYR A 116 -16.49 -16.85 -0.52
N PHE A 117 -16.35 -15.97 0.45
CA PHE A 117 -15.66 -16.30 1.69
C PHE A 117 -16.28 -17.51 2.42
N LYS A 118 -17.62 -17.60 2.47
CA LYS A 118 -18.31 -18.74 3.12
C LYS A 118 -17.97 -20.06 2.43
N GLN A 119 -17.87 -20.07 1.12
CA GLN A 119 -17.51 -21.26 0.35
C GLN A 119 -16.04 -21.66 0.50
N HIS A 120 -15.15 -20.67 0.61
CA HIS A 120 -13.70 -20.82 0.66
C HIS A 120 -13.09 -20.57 2.05
N LYS A 121 -13.90 -20.64 3.10
CA LYS A 121 -13.46 -20.29 4.46
C LYS A 121 -12.26 -21.09 4.96
N SER A 122 -12.14 -22.35 4.54
CA SER A 122 -11.00 -23.21 4.88
C SER A 122 -9.67 -22.68 4.36
N ASP A 123 -9.68 -22.01 3.22
CA ASP A 123 -8.48 -21.55 2.52
C ASP A 123 -7.85 -20.34 3.26
N TYR A 124 -8.63 -19.70 4.13
CA TYR A 124 -8.20 -18.59 4.99
C TYR A 124 -7.86 -19.04 6.43
N ALA A 125 -7.68 -20.33 6.67
CA ALA A 125 -7.23 -20.82 7.96
C ALA A 125 -5.83 -20.28 8.30
N TRP A 126 -5.55 -20.15 9.63
CA TRP A 126 -4.27 -19.64 10.12
C TRP A 126 -3.55 -20.69 10.95
N ASP A 127 -2.25 -20.80 10.74
CA ASP A 127 -1.38 -21.68 11.55
C ASP A 127 -1.24 -21.18 12.99
N LEU A 128 -1.22 -19.84 13.16
CA LEU A 128 -1.08 -19.19 14.45
C LEU A 128 -2.33 -18.36 14.81
N PRO A 129 -2.73 -18.33 16.08
CA PRO A 129 -3.86 -17.51 16.51
C PRO A 129 -3.58 -16.03 16.26
N ARG A 130 -4.63 -15.29 15.90
CA ARG A 130 -4.61 -13.84 15.73
C ARG A 130 -5.48 -13.15 16.78
N TYR A 131 -5.28 -11.87 16.96
CA TYR A 131 -6.11 -11.06 17.85
C TYR A 131 -6.91 -10.06 17.02
N LYS A 132 -8.24 -10.21 17.04
CA LYS A 132 -9.18 -9.25 16.42
C LYS A 132 -9.63 -8.27 17.47
N GLY A 133 -9.33 -6.98 17.28
CA GLY A 133 -9.66 -5.98 18.28
C GLY A 133 -8.96 -4.65 18.06
N ALA A 134 -8.75 -3.93 19.15
CA ALA A 134 -8.08 -2.65 19.17
C ALA A 134 -6.97 -2.59 20.21
N VAL A 135 -5.91 -1.85 19.86
CA VAL A 135 -4.91 -1.32 20.79
C VAL A 135 -5.25 0.15 21.03
N ILE A 136 -5.37 0.53 22.29
CA ILE A 136 -5.78 1.88 22.66
C ILE A 136 -4.76 2.44 23.64
N HIS A 137 -4.19 3.60 23.26
CA HIS A 137 -3.29 4.38 24.09
C HIS A 137 -4.04 5.57 24.66
N CYS A 138 -3.87 5.84 25.93
CA CYS A 138 -4.52 6.98 26.59
C CYS A 138 -3.65 7.59 27.69
N ARG A 139 -3.93 8.84 28.04
CA ARG A 139 -3.12 9.60 28.99
C ARG A 139 -3.10 9.02 30.38
N ASN A 140 -4.20 8.40 30.81
CA ASN A 140 -4.29 7.84 32.15
C ASN A 140 -5.34 6.73 32.27
N LYS A 141 -5.29 6.00 33.37
CA LYS A 141 -6.16 4.85 33.65
C LYS A 141 -7.64 5.24 33.80
N LYS A 142 -7.95 6.47 34.25
CA LYS A 142 -9.35 6.94 34.37
C LYS A 142 -9.97 7.07 32.99
N MET A 143 -9.26 7.70 32.05
CA MET A 143 -9.68 7.80 30.64
C MET A 143 -9.85 6.44 30.00
N ALA A 144 -8.94 5.47 30.24
CA ALA A 144 -9.06 4.12 29.75
C ALA A 144 -10.39 3.46 30.18
N SER A 145 -10.80 3.67 31.42
CA SER A 145 -12.07 3.11 31.95
C SER A 145 -13.28 3.71 31.23
N VAL A 146 -13.27 5.03 30.98
CA VAL A 146 -14.33 5.72 30.24
C VAL A 146 -14.42 5.21 28.80
N ILE A 147 -13.30 5.17 28.09
CA ILE A 147 -13.21 4.69 26.71
C ILE A 147 -13.69 3.24 26.63
N LYS A 148 -13.21 2.38 27.50
CA LYS A 148 -13.60 0.97 27.53
C LYS A 148 -15.10 0.79 27.73
N LYS A 149 -15.71 1.53 28.66
CA LYS A 149 -17.17 1.50 28.89
C LYS A 149 -17.95 2.01 27.70
N TYR A 150 -17.45 3.04 27.01
CA TYR A 150 -18.10 3.63 25.85
C TYR A 150 -18.04 2.70 24.63
N LEU A 151 -16.84 2.20 24.29
CA LEU A 151 -16.64 1.35 23.12
C LEU A 151 -17.27 -0.04 23.27
N LYS A 152 -17.38 -0.58 24.51
CA LYS A 152 -18.03 -1.87 24.75
C LYS A 152 -19.49 -1.93 24.29
N LYS A 153 -20.15 -0.78 24.15
CA LYS A 153 -21.55 -0.67 23.70
C LYS A 153 -21.69 -0.57 22.19
N LYS A 154 -20.58 -0.58 21.43
CA LYS A 154 -20.55 -0.35 19.99
C LYS A 154 -19.90 -1.53 19.27
N PRO A 155 -20.31 -1.80 18.02
CA PRO A 155 -19.61 -2.77 17.18
C PRO A 155 -18.16 -2.32 16.92
N MET A 156 -17.28 -3.29 16.67
CA MET A 156 -15.85 -3.03 16.51
C MET A 156 -15.54 -2.11 15.34
N GLU A 157 -16.31 -2.20 14.29
CA GLU A 157 -16.20 -1.41 13.05
C GLU A 157 -16.35 0.10 13.33
N GLU A 158 -17.14 0.45 14.34
CA GLU A 158 -17.37 1.83 14.75
C GLU A 158 -16.38 2.36 15.79
N TRP A 159 -15.51 1.52 16.36
CA TRP A 159 -14.67 1.94 17.51
C TRP A 159 -13.77 3.11 17.19
N LYS A 160 -13.19 3.16 15.99
CA LYS A 160 -12.32 4.27 15.56
C LYS A 160 -13.10 5.58 15.48
N SER A 161 -14.19 5.61 14.73
CA SER A 161 -15.03 6.80 14.58
C SER A 161 -15.72 7.22 15.89
N ALA A 162 -16.07 6.27 16.73
CA ALA A 162 -16.63 6.54 18.06
C ALA A 162 -15.62 7.19 19.00
N LEU A 163 -14.35 6.74 18.99
CA LEU A 163 -13.30 7.38 19.78
C LEU A 163 -12.99 8.78 19.25
N GLU A 164 -12.90 8.97 17.95
CA GLU A 164 -12.71 10.28 17.33
C GLU A 164 -13.81 11.26 17.74
N LYS A 165 -15.08 10.85 17.71
CA LYS A 165 -16.20 11.66 18.20
C LYS A 165 -16.10 11.98 19.67
N LEU A 166 -15.67 11.03 20.51
CA LEU A 166 -15.48 11.26 21.95
C LEU A 166 -14.38 12.29 22.22
N MET A 167 -13.38 12.37 21.33
CA MET A 167 -12.20 13.27 21.49
C MET A 167 -12.36 14.61 20.75
N MET A 168 -13.41 14.81 19.96
CA MET A 168 -13.61 16.00 19.12
C MET A 168 -13.54 17.35 19.84
N HIS A 169 -13.83 17.38 21.15
CA HIS A 169 -13.86 18.60 21.93
C HIS A 169 -12.60 18.83 22.78
N THR A 170 -11.55 18.03 22.56
CA THR A 170 -10.29 18.16 23.32
C THR A 170 -9.21 18.80 22.46
N ALA A 171 -8.61 19.89 22.97
CA ALA A 171 -7.54 20.63 22.28
C ALA A 171 -6.26 19.79 22.03
N VAL A 172 -6.09 18.70 22.79
CA VAL A 172 -4.93 17.80 22.68
C VAL A 172 -5.43 16.37 22.63
N PRO A 173 -4.90 15.48 21.77
CA PRO A 173 -5.29 14.09 21.72
C PRO A 173 -5.16 13.42 23.09
N GLN A 174 -6.27 12.91 23.62
CA GLN A 174 -6.33 12.26 24.93
C GLN A 174 -6.16 10.73 24.80
N ALA A 175 -6.42 10.19 23.62
CA ALA A 175 -6.26 8.79 23.29
C ALA A 175 -6.01 8.59 21.80
N SER A 176 -5.41 7.45 21.44
CA SER A 176 -5.32 6.95 20.06
C SER A 176 -5.77 5.50 20.02
N ILE A 177 -6.23 5.06 18.85
CA ILE A 177 -6.74 3.71 18.64
C ILE A 177 -6.23 3.14 17.32
N GLU A 178 -5.78 1.89 17.36
CA GLU A 178 -5.48 1.07 16.21
C GLU A 178 -6.42 -0.14 16.23
N VAL A 179 -7.25 -0.30 15.19
CA VAL A 179 -8.24 -1.39 15.10
C VAL A 179 -7.84 -2.33 13.97
N GLY A 180 -7.91 -3.63 14.21
CA GLY A 180 -7.57 -4.61 13.19
C GLY A 180 -7.47 -6.05 13.68
N VAL A 181 -6.90 -6.89 12.81
CA VAL A 181 -6.54 -8.27 13.11
C VAL A 181 -5.02 -8.36 13.23
N PHE A 182 -4.54 -8.58 14.44
CA PHE A 182 -3.12 -8.55 14.77
C PHE A 182 -2.52 -9.96 14.76
N ILE A 183 -1.36 -10.07 14.15
CA ILE A 183 -0.54 -11.30 14.09
C ILE A 183 0.53 -11.22 15.19
N ILE A 184 0.86 -12.33 15.81
CA ILE A 184 1.99 -12.45 16.74
C ILE A 184 3.28 -11.93 16.09
N GLY A 185 4.05 -11.13 16.81
CA GLY A 185 5.31 -10.52 16.36
C GLY A 185 5.14 -9.26 15.49
N LYS A 186 3.89 -8.79 15.25
CA LYS A 186 3.64 -7.59 14.43
C LYS A 186 3.22 -6.36 15.24
N ASN A 187 2.73 -6.57 16.47
CA ASN A 187 2.32 -5.46 17.34
C ASN A 187 2.75 -5.76 18.79
N GLN A 188 3.76 -5.02 19.28
CA GLN A 188 4.36 -5.23 20.60
C GLN A 188 3.35 -5.16 21.76
N TYR A 189 2.29 -4.36 21.65
CA TYR A 189 1.27 -4.23 22.68
C TYR A 189 0.37 -5.46 22.74
N VAL A 190 -0.05 -5.95 21.57
CA VAL A 190 -0.84 -7.19 21.48
C VAL A 190 0.01 -8.38 21.92
N ASP A 191 1.27 -8.44 21.51
CA ASP A 191 2.20 -9.50 21.90
C ASP A 191 2.30 -9.59 23.42
N LYS A 192 2.53 -8.48 24.10
CA LYS A 192 2.64 -8.47 25.56
C LYS A 192 1.31 -8.64 26.29
N LEU A 193 0.29 -7.90 25.90
CA LEU A 193 -0.97 -7.83 26.66
C LEU A 193 -1.88 -9.02 26.39
N VAL A 194 -1.84 -9.60 25.18
CA VAL A 194 -2.70 -10.70 24.75
C VAL A 194 -1.97 -12.03 24.70
N PHE A 195 -0.84 -12.08 24.01
CA PHE A 195 -0.09 -13.33 23.78
C PHE A 195 0.93 -13.63 24.89
N LYS A 196 1.20 -12.66 25.78
CA LYS A 196 2.11 -12.79 26.91
C LYS A 196 3.57 -13.00 26.51
N CYS A 197 3.97 -12.52 25.35
CA CYS A 197 5.34 -12.56 24.87
C CYS A 197 5.88 -11.14 24.61
N GLY A 198 7.20 -10.98 24.56
CA GLY A 198 7.85 -9.70 24.32
C GLY A 198 7.68 -8.66 25.44
N SER A 199 8.06 -7.44 25.11
CA SER A 199 7.92 -6.25 25.96
C SER A 199 7.47 -5.09 25.06
N PHE A 200 6.95 -4.02 25.63
CA PHE A 200 6.64 -2.80 24.90
C PHE A 200 7.02 -1.57 25.71
N GLU A 201 7.31 -0.50 25.01
CA GLU A 201 7.48 0.84 25.57
C GLU A 201 6.20 1.63 25.41
N GLN A 202 5.92 2.52 26.38
CA GLN A 202 4.76 3.38 26.30
C GLN A 202 4.95 4.41 25.18
N VAL A 203 3.86 4.70 24.47
CA VAL A 203 3.88 5.75 23.46
C VAL A 203 4.06 7.10 24.15
N PRO A 204 5.00 7.95 23.69
CA PRO A 204 5.18 9.29 24.23
C PRO A 204 3.85 10.06 24.31
N GLY A 205 3.55 10.63 25.47
CA GLY A 205 2.30 11.33 25.73
C GLY A 205 1.12 10.45 26.18
N PHE A 206 1.26 9.12 26.17
CA PHE A 206 0.24 8.20 26.62
C PHE A 206 0.81 7.22 27.66
N SER A 207 0.48 7.42 28.92
CA SER A 207 1.03 6.60 30.00
C SER A 207 0.26 5.30 30.27
N TYR A 208 -0.82 5.06 29.54
CA TYR A 208 -1.61 3.84 29.71
C TYR A 208 -2.06 3.24 28.37
N THR A 209 -1.72 1.97 28.16
CA THR A 209 -2.11 1.21 26.97
C THR A 209 -2.94 -0.01 27.38
N PHE A 210 -4.01 -0.26 26.66
CA PHE A 210 -4.83 -1.45 26.84
C PHE A 210 -5.36 -1.97 25.50
N VAL A 211 -5.84 -3.21 25.51
CA VAL A 211 -6.44 -3.85 24.36
C VAL A 211 -7.89 -4.24 24.62
N MET A 212 -8.70 -4.17 23.57
CA MET A 212 -10.09 -4.65 23.56
C MET A 212 -10.31 -5.52 22.34
N GLY A 213 -10.92 -6.71 22.53
CA GLY A 213 -11.19 -7.64 21.41
C GLY A 213 -11.15 -9.08 21.88
N LYS A 214 -10.92 -9.98 20.93
CA LYS A 214 -10.88 -11.44 21.17
C LYS A 214 -9.78 -12.12 20.36
N LYS A 215 -9.34 -13.28 20.85
CA LYS A 215 -8.43 -14.17 20.12
C LYS A 215 -9.22 -15.01 19.11
N LEU A 216 -8.75 -15.05 17.88
CA LEU A 216 -9.20 -15.94 16.83
C LEU A 216 -8.19 -17.10 16.71
N LYS A 217 -8.64 -18.32 17.00
CA LYS A 217 -7.71 -19.47 17.16
C LYS A 217 -7.35 -20.16 15.84
N LYS A 218 -8.32 -20.29 14.93
CA LYS A 218 -8.18 -21.17 13.75
C LYS A 218 -8.31 -20.44 12.41
N GLY A 219 -8.87 -19.26 12.38
CA GLY A 219 -9.12 -18.52 11.14
C GLY A 219 -10.07 -17.34 11.33
N PRO A 220 -10.39 -16.64 10.25
CA PRO A 220 -11.29 -15.49 10.26
C PRO A 220 -12.73 -15.91 10.58
N GLU A 221 -13.45 -15.04 11.27
CA GLU A 221 -14.89 -15.21 11.53
C GLU A 221 -15.74 -14.62 10.41
N SER A 222 -15.27 -13.52 9.83
CA SER A 222 -15.90 -12.77 8.76
C SER A 222 -14.91 -12.53 7.63
N TYR A 223 -15.42 -12.33 6.40
CA TYR A 223 -14.58 -11.93 5.28
C TYR A 223 -13.85 -10.60 5.53
N LEU A 224 -14.41 -9.73 6.37
CA LEU A 224 -13.77 -8.48 6.78
C LEU A 224 -12.43 -8.66 7.50
N ASP A 225 -12.21 -9.81 8.13
CA ASP A 225 -10.96 -10.13 8.82
C ASP A 225 -9.80 -10.40 7.85
N VAL A 226 -10.14 -10.69 6.58
CA VAL A 226 -9.24 -11.04 5.48
C VAL A 226 -9.69 -10.39 4.17
N LYS A 227 -10.35 -9.24 4.24
CA LYS A 227 -11.03 -8.58 3.11
C LYS A 227 -10.15 -8.46 1.87
N GLU A 228 -8.91 -7.99 2.02
CA GLU A 228 -7.99 -7.82 0.90
C GLU A 228 -7.63 -9.15 0.22
N SER A 229 -7.46 -10.22 0.98
CA SER A 229 -7.21 -11.55 0.44
C SER A 229 -8.41 -12.09 -0.32
N VAL A 230 -9.61 -11.94 0.26
CA VAL A 230 -10.86 -12.37 -0.37
C VAL A 230 -11.12 -11.62 -1.67
N ILE A 231 -10.92 -10.31 -1.69
CA ILE A 231 -11.06 -9.49 -2.90
C ILE A 231 -10.09 -9.97 -3.98
N ARG A 232 -8.83 -10.13 -3.65
CA ARG A 232 -7.80 -10.57 -4.60
C ARG A 232 -8.12 -11.95 -5.19
N ASP A 233 -8.50 -12.90 -4.34
CA ASP A 233 -8.76 -14.28 -4.78
C ASP A 233 -10.07 -14.37 -5.60
N TYR A 234 -11.09 -13.59 -5.21
CA TYR A 234 -12.32 -13.42 -5.97
C TYR A 234 -12.04 -12.82 -7.36
N GLN A 235 -11.24 -11.76 -7.42
CA GLN A 235 -10.85 -11.12 -8.68
C GLN A 235 -10.07 -12.07 -9.58
N ALA A 236 -9.13 -12.86 -9.02
CA ALA A 236 -8.33 -13.79 -9.79
C ALA A 236 -9.17 -14.84 -10.53
N ILE A 237 -10.22 -15.38 -9.89
CA ILE A 237 -11.12 -16.35 -10.52
C ILE A 237 -11.89 -15.72 -11.69
N HIS A 238 -12.31 -14.47 -11.51
CA HIS A 238 -13.05 -13.77 -12.55
C HIS A 238 -12.16 -13.36 -13.71
N GLU A 239 -10.94 -12.91 -13.45
CA GLU A 239 -9.94 -12.64 -14.50
C GLU A 239 -9.62 -13.89 -15.32
N ASP A 240 -9.46 -15.03 -14.67
CA ASP A 240 -9.22 -16.32 -15.37
C ASP A 240 -10.41 -16.72 -16.27
N SER A 241 -11.63 -16.53 -15.79
CA SER A 241 -12.85 -16.78 -16.57
C SER A 241 -12.97 -15.85 -17.77
N TRP A 242 -12.67 -14.56 -17.57
CA TRP A 242 -12.64 -13.57 -18.64
C TRP A 242 -11.57 -13.88 -19.69
N MET A 243 -10.37 -14.24 -19.24
CA MET A 243 -9.30 -14.67 -20.15
C MET A 243 -9.67 -15.90 -20.97
N LYS A 244 -10.39 -16.85 -20.39
CA LYS A 244 -10.92 -18.02 -21.13
C LYS A 244 -11.95 -17.59 -22.18
N GLU A 245 -12.82 -16.66 -21.86
CA GLU A 245 -13.80 -16.12 -22.79
C GLU A 245 -13.13 -15.35 -23.95
N LEU A 246 -12.14 -14.49 -23.63
CA LEU A 246 -11.36 -13.79 -24.65
C LEU A 246 -10.66 -14.76 -25.62
N LYS A 247 -10.01 -15.81 -25.09
CA LYS A 247 -9.37 -16.84 -25.91
C LYS A 247 -10.35 -17.60 -26.80
N ARG A 248 -11.60 -17.77 -26.35
CA ARG A 248 -12.67 -18.37 -27.16
C ARG A 248 -13.16 -17.43 -28.27
N LYS A 249 -13.24 -16.13 -27.95
CA LYS A 249 -13.78 -15.10 -28.86
C LYS A 249 -12.78 -14.65 -29.91
N TYR A 250 -11.50 -14.62 -29.55
CA TYR A 250 -10.44 -14.14 -30.42
C TYR A 250 -9.42 -15.23 -30.70
N LYS A 251 -9.00 -15.34 -31.98
CA LYS A 251 -7.93 -16.26 -32.37
C LYS A 251 -6.60 -15.74 -31.80
N VAL A 252 -5.90 -16.57 -31.04
CA VAL A 252 -4.57 -16.26 -30.52
C VAL A 252 -3.54 -17.04 -31.34
N GLU A 253 -2.64 -16.33 -31.99
CA GLU A 253 -1.50 -16.90 -32.71
C GLU A 253 -0.20 -16.55 -31.99
N ILE A 254 0.59 -17.55 -31.67
CA ILE A 254 1.89 -17.38 -31.02
C ILE A 254 2.99 -17.68 -32.03
N ASN A 255 3.83 -16.68 -32.32
CA ASN A 255 5.01 -16.90 -33.14
C ASN A 255 6.09 -17.62 -32.32
N GLN A 256 6.20 -18.94 -32.50
CA GLN A 256 7.10 -19.79 -31.74
C GLN A 256 8.58 -19.48 -31.98
N GLU A 257 8.96 -18.97 -33.15
CA GLU A 257 10.34 -18.60 -33.46
C GLU A 257 10.75 -17.35 -32.67
N VAL A 258 9.86 -16.35 -32.62
CA VAL A 258 10.09 -15.15 -31.80
C VAL A 258 10.11 -15.49 -30.33
N LEU A 259 9.20 -16.36 -29.85
CA LEU A 259 9.13 -16.77 -28.45
C LEU A 259 10.43 -17.44 -27.97
N LYS A 260 11.08 -18.24 -28.80
CA LYS A 260 12.38 -18.86 -28.49
C LYS A 260 13.50 -17.83 -28.27
N THR A 261 13.43 -16.68 -28.94
CA THR A 261 14.45 -15.62 -28.79
C THR A 261 14.31 -14.87 -27.47
N VAL A 262 13.11 -14.75 -26.93
CA VAL A 262 12.84 -14.03 -25.67
C VAL A 262 13.43 -14.76 -24.46
N ASN A 263 13.42 -16.08 -24.45
CA ASN A 263 13.92 -16.89 -23.32
C ASN A 263 15.44 -17.02 -23.26
N ASN A 264 16.17 -16.65 -24.30
CA ASN A 264 17.63 -16.76 -24.34
C ASN A 264 18.38 -15.59 -23.69
N ASN A 265 17.69 -14.52 -23.30
CA ASN A 265 18.30 -13.32 -22.68
C ASN A 265 18.34 -13.37 -21.13
N GLY A 266 17.94 -14.48 -20.50
CA GLY A 266 17.87 -14.65 -19.05
C GLY A 266 18.95 -15.57 -18.44
N SER A 267 19.90 -16.04 -19.21
CA SER A 267 20.97 -16.94 -18.73
C SER A 267 22.32 -16.44 -19.22
N ASN A 268 22.84 -15.41 -18.58
CA ASN A 268 24.27 -15.06 -18.49
C ASN A 268 24.53 -14.42 -17.14
#